data_304ddd4c11c4bd5fd046bca90f26027f
#
_entry.id   304ddd4c11c4bd5fd046bca90f26027f
#
_cell.length_a   1.000
_cell.length_b   1.000
_cell.length_c   1.000
_cell.angle_alpha   90.00
_cell.angle_beta   90.00
_cell.angle_gamma   90.00
#
_symmetry.space_group_name_H-M   'P 1'
#
loop_
_entity.id
_entity.type
_entity.pdbx_description
1 polymer ?
#
loop_
_entity_poly.entity_id
_entity_poly.type
_entity_poly.pdbx_seq_one_letter_code
_entity_poly.pdbx_strand_id
1 'polypeptide(L)'
;KKLKLNTLTINEQLKIGPFQIKAIQTSHSIPDPVSLLISTKEGNIFHSGDWKLEKSFNLNEKTNIENFRSIGASGILAMVCDSTNALVNGKTPSENIAYDGLFDTIKDRKGTVLVTCFSSNISRIKSILDIALKTDRTVLVVGRAMLRAIDAAKEVGFLTDIPDLLSLKDLSLIPRSNVLIISTGSQGEPNSALSRISKDTDKFIKLIKGDTIIFSSRKIPGNENAILKVQNRFLERGIEIITDDDKNVHVSGHPSRDELIEMYSYIKPKISIPVHGTREHIEAHADLASNCQVPNVIKPKNGEIIKLNANTPNAISKIDFTTHVF
;
A
#
# COMPACT_ATOMS: atom_id res chain seq x y z
N LYS A 1 18.63 19.01 -16.63
CA LYS A 1 19.08 17.79 -17.34
C LYS A 1 17.86 16.93 -17.62
N LYS A 2 17.64 16.50 -18.88
CA LYS A 2 16.61 15.50 -19.20
C LYS A 2 17.07 14.16 -18.61
N LEU A 3 16.28 13.57 -17.72
CA LEU A 3 16.50 12.22 -17.23
C LEU A 3 16.20 11.23 -18.38
N LYS A 4 17.07 10.23 -18.54
CA LYS A 4 16.79 9.11 -19.44
C LYS A 4 15.95 8.10 -18.67
N LEU A 5 14.71 7.93 -19.08
CA LEU A 5 13.83 6.91 -18.53
C LEU A 5 13.98 5.61 -19.34
N ASN A 6 13.99 4.47 -18.67
CA ASN A 6 13.96 3.16 -19.28
C ASN A 6 12.83 2.36 -18.65
N THR A 7 12.13 1.58 -19.45
CA THR A 7 11.11 0.64 -18.96
C THR A 7 11.80 -0.61 -18.44
N LEU A 8 11.39 -1.08 -17.26
CA LEU A 8 11.79 -2.36 -16.70
C LEU A 8 10.60 -3.33 -16.85
N THR A 9 10.72 -4.25 -17.79
CA THR A 9 9.68 -5.24 -18.06
C THR A 9 9.79 -6.42 -17.09
N ILE A 10 8.65 -6.96 -16.66
CA ILE A 10 8.60 -8.17 -15.81
C ILE A 10 9.36 -9.31 -16.48
N ASN A 11 10.20 -9.97 -15.70
CA ASN A 11 11.07 -11.07 -16.11
C ASN A 11 12.21 -10.71 -17.10
N GLU A 12 12.28 -9.51 -17.62
CA GLU A 12 13.46 -9.06 -18.35
C GLU A 12 14.64 -8.79 -17.43
N GLN A 13 15.84 -8.94 -17.97
CA GLN A 13 17.09 -8.72 -17.26
C GLN A 13 17.74 -7.41 -17.71
N LEU A 14 17.93 -6.49 -16.79
CA LEU A 14 18.61 -5.23 -17.00
C LEU A 14 20.02 -5.31 -16.42
N LYS A 15 21.03 -4.95 -17.21
CA LYS A 15 22.42 -4.86 -16.74
C LYS A 15 22.79 -3.42 -16.38
N ILE A 16 23.20 -3.20 -15.13
CA ILE A 16 23.68 -1.90 -14.64
C ILE A 16 25.07 -2.10 -14.01
N GLY A 17 26.12 -1.76 -14.75
CA GLY A 17 27.49 -2.03 -14.29
C GLY A 17 27.73 -3.51 -13.99
N PRO A 18 28.12 -3.88 -12.76
CA PRO A 18 28.34 -5.27 -12.36
C PRO A 18 27.05 -6.01 -11.98
N PHE A 19 25.91 -5.32 -11.91
CA PHE A 19 24.65 -5.87 -11.46
C PHE A 19 23.81 -6.33 -12.64
N GLN A 20 23.20 -7.51 -12.50
CA GLN A 20 22.11 -7.99 -13.36
C GLN A 20 20.83 -7.95 -12.53
N ILE A 21 19.85 -7.16 -12.97
CA ILE A 21 18.63 -6.93 -12.22
C ILE A 21 17.45 -7.48 -13.00
N LYS A 22 16.64 -8.31 -12.36
CA LYS A 22 15.40 -8.85 -12.92
C LYS A 22 14.22 -8.43 -12.05
N ALA A 23 13.19 -7.83 -12.67
CA ALA A 23 11.93 -7.54 -12.03
C ALA A 23 11.07 -8.80 -11.92
N ILE A 24 10.60 -9.10 -10.74
CA ILE A 24 9.75 -10.25 -10.43
C ILE A 24 8.40 -9.72 -9.99
N GLN A 25 7.36 -10.13 -10.67
CA GLN A 25 6.01 -9.72 -10.31
C GLN A 25 5.64 -10.15 -8.89
N THR A 26 5.08 -9.23 -8.14
CA THR A 26 4.52 -9.46 -6.81
C THR A 26 3.14 -8.78 -6.70
N SER A 27 2.52 -8.81 -5.55
CA SER A 27 1.28 -8.09 -5.28
C SER A 27 1.46 -7.10 -4.14
N HIS A 28 0.83 -5.95 -4.27
CA HIS A 28 0.77 -4.90 -3.24
C HIS A 28 -0.44 -4.00 -3.51
N SER A 29 -0.64 -2.95 -2.74
CA SER A 29 -1.75 -1.99 -2.92
C SER A 29 -1.49 -0.93 -4.02
N ILE A 30 -0.36 -0.97 -4.71
CA ILE A 30 -0.04 -0.11 -5.85
C ILE A 30 -0.10 -0.90 -7.18
N PRO A 31 -0.24 -0.23 -8.34
CA PRO A 31 -0.09 -0.88 -9.65
C PRO A 31 1.34 -1.36 -9.89
N ASP A 32 1.49 -2.48 -10.62
CA ASP A 32 2.77 -3.06 -11.05
C ASP A 32 3.84 -3.17 -9.96
N PRO A 33 3.52 -3.72 -8.76
CA PRO A 33 4.54 -3.91 -7.74
C PRO A 33 5.52 -5.00 -8.15
N VAL A 34 6.80 -4.78 -7.89
CA VAL A 34 7.85 -5.73 -8.23
C VAL A 34 8.78 -6.01 -7.06
N SER A 35 9.19 -7.27 -6.94
CA SER A 35 10.40 -7.66 -6.23
C SER A 35 11.58 -7.66 -7.21
N LEU A 36 12.79 -7.55 -6.71
CA LEU A 36 13.99 -7.54 -7.54
C LEU A 36 14.90 -8.73 -7.21
N LEU A 37 15.31 -9.47 -8.25
CA LEU A 37 16.44 -10.36 -8.17
C LEU A 37 17.67 -9.63 -8.70
N ILE A 38 18.65 -9.38 -7.83
CA ILE A 38 19.89 -8.68 -8.12
C ILE A 38 21.03 -9.69 -8.09
N SER A 39 21.60 -9.99 -9.24
CA SER A 39 22.70 -10.96 -9.39
C SER A 39 24.03 -10.27 -9.61
N THR A 40 25.05 -10.75 -8.92
CA THR A 40 26.44 -10.33 -9.04
C THR A 40 27.35 -11.56 -9.06
N LYS A 41 28.64 -11.37 -9.32
CA LYS A 41 29.63 -12.45 -9.19
C LYS A 41 29.76 -13.00 -7.76
N GLU A 42 29.37 -12.21 -6.75
CA GLU A 42 29.45 -12.58 -5.33
C GLU A 42 28.20 -13.33 -4.84
N GLY A 43 27.11 -13.30 -5.59
CA GLY A 43 25.86 -13.99 -5.26
C GLY A 43 24.61 -13.25 -5.67
N ASN A 44 23.48 -13.89 -5.41
CA ASN A 44 22.14 -13.38 -5.72
C ASN A 44 21.50 -12.75 -4.47
N ILE A 45 20.89 -11.59 -4.64
CA ILE A 45 20.13 -10.89 -3.61
C ILE A 45 18.68 -10.80 -4.07
N PHE A 46 17.76 -11.21 -3.23
CA PHE A 46 16.33 -11.01 -3.45
C PHE A 46 15.85 -9.84 -2.60
N HIS A 47 15.35 -8.79 -3.24
CA HIS A 47 14.71 -7.64 -2.57
C HIS A 47 13.22 -7.73 -2.79
N SER A 48 12.45 -7.94 -1.72
CA SER A 48 11.01 -8.15 -1.84
C SER A 48 10.25 -6.93 -2.37
N GLY A 49 10.74 -5.71 -2.13
CA GLY A 49 9.89 -4.53 -2.17
C GLY A 49 8.78 -4.64 -1.11
N ASP A 50 7.76 -3.82 -1.22
CA ASP A 50 6.52 -3.99 -0.47
C ASP A 50 5.67 -5.04 -1.19
N TRP A 51 5.13 -6.00 -0.45
CA TRP A 51 4.47 -7.15 -1.06
C TRP A 51 3.42 -7.80 -0.17
N LYS A 52 2.56 -8.61 -0.77
CA LYS A 52 1.73 -9.62 -0.10
C LYS A 52 1.51 -10.81 -1.04
N LEU A 53 0.93 -11.90 -0.54
CA LEU A 53 0.48 -13.01 -1.39
C LEU A 53 -1.01 -12.84 -1.72
N GLU A 54 -1.32 -12.28 -2.88
CA GLU A 54 -2.69 -12.13 -3.33
C GLU A 54 -3.06 -13.27 -4.30
N LYS A 55 -4.15 -13.96 -4.03
CA LYS A 55 -4.59 -15.12 -4.83
C LYS A 55 -5.49 -14.75 -5.99
N SER A 56 -6.26 -13.68 -5.88
CA SER A 56 -7.10 -13.16 -6.97
C SER A 56 -7.70 -11.80 -6.60
N PHE A 57 -7.36 -10.75 -7.35
CA PHE A 57 -8.07 -9.48 -7.34
C PHE A 57 -7.94 -8.78 -8.69
N ASN A 58 -8.93 -7.93 -9.03
CA ASN A 58 -9.19 -7.38 -10.37
C ASN A 58 -8.08 -6.57 -11.07
N LEU A 59 -6.99 -6.19 -10.41
CA LEU A 59 -5.91 -5.38 -11.00
C LEU A 59 -4.53 -6.00 -10.86
N ASN A 60 -4.34 -6.92 -9.90
CA ASN A 60 -3.04 -7.55 -9.70
C ASN A 60 -3.11 -8.97 -10.21
N GLU A 61 -2.22 -9.32 -11.13
CA GLU A 61 -2.03 -10.72 -11.49
C GLU A 61 -1.65 -11.52 -10.23
N LYS A 62 -2.09 -12.78 -10.20
CA LYS A 62 -1.75 -13.69 -9.09
C LYS A 62 -0.26 -13.71 -8.86
N THR A 63 0.15 -13.62 -7.60
CA THR A 63 1.54 -13.87 -7.23
C THR A 63 1.97 -15.24 -7.76
N ASN A 64 2.97 -15.27 -8.63
CA ASN A 64 3.46 -16.52 -9.19
C ASN A 64 4.45 -17.18 -8.23
N ILE A 65 3.95 -18.06 -7.35
CA ILE A 65 4.74 -18.79 -6.34
C ILE A 65 5.86 -19.63 -6.97
N GLU A 66 5.65 -20.20 -8.16
CA GLU A 66 6.67 -21.00 -8.84
C GLU A 66 7.89 -20.16 -9.26
N ASN A 67 7.68 -18.88 -9.59
CA ASN A 67 8.80 -17.97 -9.81
C ASN A 67 9.64 -17.80 -8.54
N PHE A 68 9.04 -17.63 -7.37
CA PHE A 68 9.77 -17.52 -6.11
C PHE A 68 10.54 -18.81 -5.77
N ARG A 69 9.93 -19.98 -5.97
CA ARG A 69 10.61 -21.28 -5.79
C ARG A 69 11.79 -21.45 -6.73
N SER A 70 11.62 -21.07 -8.00
CA SER A 70 12.70 -21.11 -8.99
C SER A 70 13.86 -20.19 -8.61
N ILE A 71 13.55 -18.99 -8.12
CA ILE A 71 14.54 -18.03 -7.61
C ILE A 71 15.29 -18.64 -6.41
N GLY A 72 14.57 -19.20 -5.44
CA GLY A 72 15.19 -19.85 -4.29
C GLY A 72 16.12 -21.00 -4.69
N ALA A 73 15.72 -21.82 -5.69
CA ALA A 73 16.52 -22.90 -6.23
C ALA A 73 17.83 -22.42 -6.90
N SER A 74 17.88 -21.16 -7.38
CA SER A 74 19.11 -20.57 -7.94
C SER A 74 20.17 -20.20 -6.89
N GLY A 75 19.85 -20.33 -5.61
CA GLY A 75 20.72 -19.99 -4.49
C GLY A 75 20.75 -18.50 -4.17
N ILE A 76 20.10 -18.12 -3.07
CA ILE A 76 19.99 -16.72 -2.63
C ILE A 76 20.96 -16.47 -1.47
N LEU A 77 21.91 -15.55 -1.69
CA LEU A 77 22.83 -15.10 -0.66
C LEU A 77 22.11 -14.29 0.42
N ALA A 78 21.31 -13.30 0.02
CA ALA A 78 20.59 -12.46 0.98
C ALA A 78 19.18 -12.16 0.49
N MET A 79 18.23 -12.06 1.45
CA MET A 79 16.88 -11.56 1.22
C MET A 79 16.69 -10.29 2.04
N VAL A 80 16.40 -9.18 1.35
CA VAL A 80 15.96 -7.91 1.94
C VAL A 80 14.44 -7.89 1.89
N CYS A 81 13.77 -7.88 3.03
CA CYS A 81 12.33 -8.15 3.08
C CYS A 81 11.56 -7.19 3.98
N ASP A 82 10.37 -6.82 3.51
CA ASP A 82 9.38 -5.99 4.18
C ASP A 82 8.95 -6.58 5.54
N SER A 83 8.93 -5.74 6.57
CA SER A 83 8.59 -6.13 7.95
C SER A 83 7.30 -5.48 8.48
N THR A 84 6.58 -4.72 7.68
CA THR A 84 5.47 -3.85 8.12
C THR A 84 4.42 -4.58 8.96
N ASN A 85 4.10 -5.82 8.63
CA ASN A 85 3.13 -6.64 9.39
C ASN A 85 3.78 -7.83 10.11
N ALA A 86 5.06 -7.79 10.42
CA ALA A 86 5.76 -8.89 11.10
C ALA A 86 5.20 -9.22 12.51
N LEU A 87 4.43 -8.32 13.09
CA LEU A 87 3.72 -8.52 14.37
C LEU A 87 2.30 -9.12 14.20
N VAL A 88 1.77 -9.15 12.96
CA VAL A 88 0.40 -9.58 12.68
C VAL A 88 0.40 -11.09 12.39
N ASN A 89 -0.32 -11.87 13.20
CA ASN A 89 -0.47 -13.30 12.98
C ASN A 89 -1.37 -13.62 11.77
N GLY A 90 -1.19 -14.80 11.19
CA GLY A 90 -1.99 -15.28 10.08
C GLY A 90 -1.56 -14.70 8.73
N LYS A 91 -2.50 -14.63 7.80
CA LYS A 91 -2.32 -14.09 6.44
C LYS A 91 -3.03 -12.77 6.29
N THR A 92 -2.47 -11.90 5.46
CA THR A 92 -3.13 -10.66 5.05
C THR A 92 -4.39 -10.98 4.24
N PRO A 93 -5.55 -10.43 4.61
CA PRO A 93 -6.79 -10.66 3.88
C PRO A 93 -6.72 -10.17 2.43
N SER A 94 -7.51 -10.81 1.54
CA SER A 94 -7.67 -10.35 0.16
C SER A 94 -8.38 -8.98 0.10
N GLU A 95 -8.11 -8.22 -0.96
CA GLU A 95 -8.84 -6.96 -1.26
C GLU A 95 -10.36 -7.17 -1.43
N ASN A 96 -10.82 -8.39 -1.76
CA ASN A 96 -12.24 -8.71 -1.79
C ASN A 96 -12.94 -8.47 -0.43
N ILE A 97 -12.25 -8.73 0.67
CA ILE A 97 -12.80 -8.46 2.02
C ILE A 97 -13.06 -6.97 2.23
N ALA A 98 -12.15 -6.12 1.76
CA ALA A 98 -12.36 -4.67 1.83
C ALA A 98 -13.43 -4.19 0.84
N TYR A 99 -13.53 -4.81 -0.33
CA TYR A 99 -14.62 -4.56 -1.28
C TYR A 99 -15.99 -4.84 -0.66
N ASP A 100 -16.18 -6.05 -0.12
CA ASP A 100 -17.44 -6.48 0.49
C ASP A 100 -17.79 -5.59 1.70
N GLY A 101 -16.82 -5.30 2.56
CA GLY A 101 -17.00 -4.42 3.70
C GLY A 101 -17.38 -2.97 3.32
N LEU A 102 -16.78 -2.43 2.26
CA LEU A 102 -17.14 -1.13 1.71
C LEU A 102 -18.54 -1.15 1.11
N PHE A 103 -18.88 -2.17 0.31
CA PHE A 103 -20.19 -2.32 -0.29
C PHE A 103 -21.30 -2.37 0.77
N ASP A 104 -21.14 -3.26 1.77
CA ASP A 104 -22.10 -3.38 2.88
C ASP A 104 -22.21 -2.11 3.73
N THR A 105 -21.14 -1.34 3.79
CA THR A 105 -21.15 -0.06 4.52
C THR A 105 -21.86 1.03 3.74
N ILE A 106 -21.75 1.07 2.42
CA ILE A 106 -22.24 2.17 1.56
C ILE A 106 -23.67 1.96 1.09
N LYS A 107 -24.09 0.73 0.78
CA LYS A 107 -25.34 0.41 0.07
C LYS A 107 -26.61 1.01 0.71
N ASP A 108 -26.69 1.07 2.03
CA ASP A 108 -27.90 1.48 2.76
C ASP A 108 -27.83 2.93 3.29
N ARG A 109 -26.79 3.67 2.96
CA ARG A 109 -26.60 5.05 3.46
C ARG A 109 -27.54 6.03 2.80
N LYS A 110 -28.18 6.88 3.59
CA LYS A 110 -29.16 7.89 3.13
C LYS A 110 -28.55 9.27 2.88
N GLY A 111 -27.34 9.51 3.40
CA GLY A 111 -26.58 10.76 3.19
C GLY A 111 -25.46 10.59 2.16
N THR A 112 -24.66 11.64 2.00
CA THR A 112 -23.42 11.61 1.25
C THR A 112 -22.42 10.67 1.94
N VAL A 113 -21.77 9.84 1.17
CA VAL A 113 -20.66 9.01 1.64
C VAL A 113 -19.34 9.57 1.11
N LEU A 114 -18.39 9.81 2.01
CA LEU A 114 -17.03 10.17 1.63
C LEU A 114 -16.10 9.03 2.02
N VAL A 115 -15.36 8.48 1.04
CA VAL A 115 -14.32 7.47 1.27
C VAL A 115 -12.96 8.14 1.09
N THR A 116 -12.11 8.04 2.12
CA THR A 116 -10.71 8.49 2.02
C THR A 116 -9.77 7.30 1.98
N CYS A 117 -8.83 7.31 1.06
CA CYS A 117 -7.82 6.26 0.87
C CYS A 117 -6.53 6.85 0.28
N PHE A 118 -5.49 6.01 0.16
CA PHE A 118 -4.27 6.39 -0.53
C PHE A 118 -4.52 6.55 -2.03
N SER A 119 -4.04 7.64 -2.62
CA SER A 119 -4.17 7.89 -4.06
C SER A 119 -3.42 6.89 -4.93
N SER A 120 -2.40 6.23 -4.40
CA SER A 120 -1.66 5.16 -5.08
C SER A 120 -2.39 3.82 -5.09
N ASN A 121 -3.39 3.62 -4.25
CA ASN A 121 -4.16 2.37 -4.20
C ASN A 121 -5.25 2.35 -5.27
N ILE A 122 -4.84 2.12 -6.52
CA ILE A 122 -5.74 2.09 -7.68
C ILE A 122 -6.76 0.95 -7.59
N SER A 123 -6.39 -0.18 -6.99
CA SER A 123 -7.32 -1.28 -6.74
C SER A 123 -8.49 -0.85 -5.85
N ARG A 124 -8.21 -0.11 -4.76
CA ARG A 124 -9.23 0.42 -3.86
C ARG A 124 -10.09 1.47 -4.55
N ILE A 125 -9.47 2.36 -5.34
CA ILE A 125 -10.21 3.36 -6.13
C ILE A 125 -11.17 2.67 -7.09
N LYS A 126 -10.72 1.62 -7.82
CA LYS A 126 -11.57 0.82 -8.72
C LYS A 126 -12.73 0.17 -7.96
N SER A 127 -12.47 -0.41 -6.80
CA SER A 127 -13.51 -0.98 -5.92
C SER A 127 -14.56 0.05 -5.55
N ILE A 128 -14.14 1.26 -5.15
CA ILE A 128 -15.08 2.33 -4.76
C ILE A 128 -15.91 2.81 -5.97
N LEU A 129 -15.30 2.91 -7.15
CA LEU A 129 -15.99 3.28 -8.39
C LEU A 129 -17.04 2.23 -8.79
N ASP A 130 -16.70 0.93 -8.71
CA ASP A 130 -17.64 -0.16 -8.97
C ASP A 130 -18.79 -0.20 -7.94
N ILE A 131 -18.50 0.02 -6.66
CA ILE A 131 -19.50 0.11 -5.60
C ILE A 131 -20.44 1.29 -5.85
N ALA A 132 -19.92 2.43 -6.30
CA ALA A 132 -20.74 3.58 -6.63
C ALA A 132 -21.77 3.26 -7.73
N LEU A 133 -21.34 2.57 -8.80
CA LEU A 133 -22.25 2.10 -9.84
C LEU A 133 -23.32 1.15 -9.29
N LYS A 134 -22.94 0.18 -8.46
CA LYS A 134 -23.89 -0.79 -7.88
C LYS A 134 -24.85 -0.21 -6.85
N THR A 135 -24.53 0.96 -6.29
CA THR A 135 -25.33 1.64 -5.27
C THR A 135 -26.03 2.91 -5.80
N ASP A 136 -26.06 3.10 -7.13
CA ASP A 136 -26.64 4.25 -7.81
C ASP A 136 -26.12 5.59 -7.26
N ARG A 137 -24.80 5.68 -7.06
CA ARG A 137 -24.13 6.88 -6.57
C ARG A 137 -23.23 7.48 -7.63
N THR A 138 -23.35 8.78 -7.82
CA THR A 138 -22.47 9.56 -8.69
C THR A 138 -21.19 9.91 -7.93
N VAL A 139 -20.04 9.73 -8.57
CA VAL A 139 -18.73 9.87 -7.92
C VAL A 139 -18.14 11.25 -8.14
N LEU A 140 -17.79 11.91 -7.04
CA LEU A 140 -16.96 13.11 -7.03
C LEU A 140 -15.57 12.76 -6.50
N VAL A 141 -14.51 13.14 -7.23
CA VAL A 141 -13.12 12.94 -6.80
C VAL A 141 -12.52 14.27 -6.37
N VAL A 142 -11.92 14.29 -5.17
CA VAL A 142 -11.29 15.49 -4.62
C VAL A 142 -9.86 15.22 -4.13
N GLY A 143 -8.98 16.12 -4.49
CA GLY A 143 -7.54 16.03 -4.21
C GLY A 143 -6.72 15.86 -5.49
N ARG A 144 -5.74 16.76 -5.67
CA ARG A 144 -4.90 16.79 -6.90
C ARG A 144 -4.13 15.49 -7.13
N ALA A 145 -3.65 14.85 -6.07
CA ALA A 145 -2.93 13.58 -6.18
C ALA A 145 -3.88 12.45 -6.62
N MET A 146 -5.12 12.42 -6.09
CA MET A 146 -6.13 11.43 -6.44
C MET A 146 -6.53 11.55 -7.93
N LEU A 147 -6.83 12.78 -8.39
CA LEU A 147 -7.17 13.02 -9.80
C LEU A 147 -6.03 12.59 -10.74
N ARG A 148 -4.78 12.98 -10.44
CA ARG A 148 -3.62 12.57 -11.25
C ARG A 148 -3.42 11.05 -11.27
N ALA A 149 -3.63 10.38 -10.14
CA ALA A 149 -3.51 8.93 -10.07
C ALA A 149 -4.59 8.22 -10.92
N ILE A 150 -5.82 8.72 -10.89
CA ILE A 150 -6.92 8.21 -11.72
C ILE A 150 -6.64 8.46 -13.20
N ASP A 151 -6.20 9.65 -13.58
CA ASP A 151 -5.89 9.98 -14.98
C ASP A 151 -4.76 9.10 -15.51
N ALA A 152 -3.66 8.94 -14.75
CA ALA A 152 -2.57 8.05 -15.11
C ALA A 152 -3.03 6.58 -15.23
N ALA A 153 -3.87 6.11 -14.28
CA ALA A 153 -4.39 4.75 -14.31
C ALA A 153 -5.32 4.49 -15.50
N LYS A 154 -6.08 5.50 -15.96
CA LYS A 154 -6.85 5.43 -17.21
C LYS A 154 -5.93 5.34 -18.41
N GLU A 155 -4.92 6.19 -18.50
CA GLU A 155 -3.98 6.25 -19.63
C GLU A 155 -3.26 4.91 -19.85
N VAL A 156 -2.89 4.22 -18.76
CA VAL A 156 -2.19 2.92 -18.83
C VAL A 156 -3.14 1.70 -18.79
N GLY A 157 -4.47 1.91 -18.76
CA GLY A 157 -5.46 0.83 -18.85
C GLY A 157 -5.79 0.10 -17.55
N PHE A 158 -5.37 0.60 -16.39
CA PHE A 158 -5.77 0.03 -15.09
C PHE A 158 -7.21 0.38 -14.69
N LEU A 159 -7.69 1.54 -15.12
CA LEU A 159 -9.07 2.00 -14.90
C LEU A 159 -9.79 2.12 -16.23
N THR A 160 -10.38 1.02 -16.69
CA THR A 160 -11.31 0.96 -17.80
C THR A 160 -12.75 0.93 -17.28
N ASP A 161 -13.72 1.36 -18.08
CA ASP A 161 -15.16 1.25 -17.80
C ASP A 161 -15.56 1.84 -16.43
N ILE A 162 -15.00 3.00 -16.09
CA ILE A 162 -15.38 3.71 -14.88
C ILE A 162 -16.55 4.66 -15.13
N PRO A 163 -17.37 4.96 -14.10
CA PRO A 163 -18.46 5.93 -14.24
C PRO A 163 -17.93 7.33 -14.56
N ASP A 164 -18.79 8.13 -15.17
CA ASP A 164 -18.51 9.56 -15.33
C ASP A 164 -18.34 10.22 -13.97
N LEU A 165 -17.29 11.02 -13.84
CA LEU A 165 -17.01 11.72 -12.60
C LEU A 165 -17.77 13.02 -12.54
N LEU A 166 -18.42 13.24 -11.40
CA LEU A 166 -19.18 14.46 -11.13
C LEU A 166 -18.25 15.68 -11.07
N SER A 167 -18.68 16.78 -11.69
CA SER A 167 -18.00 18.06 -11.51
C SER A 167 -18.40 18.71 -10.18
N LEU A 168 -17.49 19.49 -9.59
CA LEU A 168 -17.77 20.25 -8.36
C LEU A 168 -18.95 21.21 -8.52
N LYS A 169 -19.19 21.71 -9.74
CA LYS A 169 -20.28 22.66 -10.03
C LYS A 169 -21.65 21.99 -9.97
N ASP A 170 -21.72 20.72 -10.32
CA ASP A 170 -22.96 19.96 -10.42
C ASP A 170 -23.33 19.24 -9.12
N LEU A 171 -22.46 19.29 -8.11
CA LEU A 171 -22.66 18.62 -6.82
C LEU A 171 -24.00 18.98 -6.16
N SER A 172 -24.42 20.24 -6.26
CA SER A 172 -25.69 20.72 -5.67
C SER A 172 -26.95 20.20 -6.39
N LEU A 173 -26.79 19.65 -7.60
CA LEU A 173 -27.90 19.13 -8.41
C LEU A 173 -28.22 17.66 -8.08
N ILE A 174 -27.30 16.96 -7.38
CA ILE A 174 -27.43 15.54 -7.06
C ILE A 174 -27.97 15.36 -5.64
N PRO A 175 -29.01 14.53 -5.43
CA PRO A 175 -29.46 14.18 -4.09
C PRO A 175 -28.32 13.64 -3.23
N ARG A 176 -28.24 14.03 -1.97
CA ARG A 176 -27.13 13.62 -1.07
C ARG A 176 -26.99 12.12 -0.94
N SER A 177 -28.09 11.36 -1.00
CA SER A 177 -28.09 9.89 -1.01
C SER A 177 -27.38 9.29 -2.20
N ASN A 178 -27.28 10.03 -3.30
CA ASN A 178 -26.70 9.57 -4.56
C ASN A 178 -25.29 10.15 -4.79
N VAL A 179 -24.67 10.76 -3.77
CA VAL A 179 -23.29 11.28 -3.86
C VAL A 179 -22.34 10.36 -3.14
N LEU A 180 -21.25 9.97 -3.83
CA LEU A 180 -20.08 9.32 -3.25
C LEU A 180 -18.85 10.17 -3.55
N ILE A 181 -18.07 10.52 -2.52
CA ILE A 181 -16.87 11.34 -2.67
C ILE A 181 -15.64 10.46 -2.39
N ILE A 182 -14.67 10.49 -3.30
CA ILE A 182 -13.34 9.89 -3.06
C ILE A 182 -12.36 11.01 -2.76
N SER A 183 -11.65 10.96 -1.63
CA SER A 183 -10.75 12.03 -1.22
C SER A 183 -9.38 11.57 -0.76
N THR A 184 -8.39 12.46 -0.90
CA THR A 184 -7.10 12.36 -0.21
C THR A 184 -7.22 12.86 1.22
N GLY A 185 -6.30 12.45 2.10
CA GLY A 185 -6.23 12.97 3.46
C GLY A 185 -6.43 11.92 4.55
N SER A 186 -6.34 10.64 4.20
CA SER A 186 -6.53 9.52 5.12
C SER A 186 -5.54 9.50 6.29
N GLN A 187 -4.39 10.16 6.15
CA GLN A 187 -3.35 10.25 7.18
C GLN A 187 -3.35 11.58 7.94
N GLY A 188 -4.40 12.40 7.75
CA GLY A 188 -4.53 13.69 8.44
C GLY A 188 -3.62 14.78 7.88
N GLU A 189 -3.14 14.65 6.65
CA GLU A 189 -2.23 15.59 6.00
C GLU A 189 -2.83 17.00 5.97
N PRO A 190 -2.09 18.03 6.44
CA PRO A 190 -2.65 19.37 6.72
C PRO A 190 -3.32 20.05 5.53
N ASN A 191 -2.80 19.83 4.31
CA ASN A 191 -3.25 20.47 3.08
C ASN A 191 -4.12 19.55 2.20
N SER A 192 -4.52 18.39 2.71
CA SER A 192 -5.36 17.44 1.99
C SER A 192 -6.78 17.96 1.77
N ALA A 193 -7.50 17.33 0.85
CA ALA A 193 -8.91 17.63 0.63
C ALA A 193 -9.74 17.38 1.90
N LEU A 194 -9.55 16.22 2.54
CA LEU A 194 -10.26 15.87 3.77
C LEU A 194 -9.99 16.87 4.91
N SER A 195 -8.74 17.36 5.06
CA SER A 195 -8.41 18.36 6.07
C SER A 195 -9.14 19.68 5.84
N ARG A 196 -9.28 20.14 4.58
CA ARG A 196 -10.08 21.36 4.27
C ARG A 196 -11.56 21.17 4.55
N ILE A 197 -12.12 20.03 4.15
CA ILE A 197 -13.53 19.68 4.42
C ILE A 197 -13.80 19.60 5.93
N SER A 198 -12.87 19.02 6.71
CA SER A 198 -13.00 18.95 8.17
C SER A 198 -13.03 20.32 8.85
N LYS A 199 -12.32 21.30 8.30
CA LYS A 199 -12.26 22.68 8.80
C LYS A 199 -13.42 23.56 8.29
N ASP A 200 -14.33 23.00 7.49
CA ASP A 200 -15.39 23.73 6.77
C ASP A 200 -14.87 24.87 5.86
N THR A 201 -13.63 24.75 5.41
CA THR A 201 -12.98 25.73 4.51
C THR A 201 -13.04 25.36 3.05
N ASP A 202 -13.58 24.17 2.72
CA ASP A 202 -13.82 23.80 1.33
C ASP A 202 -15.02 24.58 0.78
N LYS A 203 -14.88 25.15 -0.41
CA LYS A 203 -15.89 26.04 -1.00
C LYS A 203 -17.13 25.29 -1.49
N PHE A 204 -17.00 24.04 -1.85
CA PHE A 204 -18.04 23.28 -2.55
C PHE A 204 -18.59 22.13 -1.70
N ILE A 205 -17.74 21.48 -0.92
CA ILE A 205 -18.10 20.27 -0.18
C ILE A 205 -18.36 20.61 1.27
N LYS A 206 -19.61 20.43 1.67
CA LYS A 206 -20.07 20.57 3.05
C LYS A 206 -20.74 19.29 3.50
N LEU A 207 -20.13 18.60 4.44
CA LEU A 207 -20.71 17.44 5.08
C LEU A 207 -21.53 17.89 6.29
N ILE A 208 -22.66 17.23 6.51
CA ILE A 208 -23.63 17.53 7.57
C ILE A 208 -23.97 16.26 8.36
N LYS A 209 -24.69 16.42 9.47
CA LYS A 209 -25.25 15.28 10.21
C LYS A 209 -26.07 14.37 9.30
N GLY A 210 -25.82 13.06 9.37
CA GLY A 210 -26.42 12.05 8.49
C GLY A 210 -25.54 11.62 7.32
N ASP A 211 -24.42 12.35 7.04
CA ASP A 211 -23.40 11.88 6.12
C ASP A 211 -22.42 10.93 6.83
N THR A 212 -21.70 10.16 6.05
CA THR A 212 -20.74 9.15 6.56
C THR A 212 -19.38 9.35 5.91
N ILE A 213 -18.33 9.27 6.73
CA ILE A 213 -16.94 9.23 6.26
C ILE A 213 -16.36 7.85 6.56
N ILE A 214 -15.75 7.25 5.53
CA ILE A 214 -15.09 5.95 5.64
C ILE A 214 -13.58 6.15 5.44
N PHE A 215 -12.78 5.82 6.45
CA PHE A 215 -11.33 5.77 6.35
C PHE A 215 -10.91 4.39 5.85
N SER A 216 -10.79 4.26 4.54
CA SER A 216 -10.36 3.03 3.87
C SER A 216 -8.82 2.97 3.77
N SER A 217 -8.18 3.12 4.92
CA SER A 217 -6.73 3.10 5.09
C SER A 217 -6.37 2.76 6.54
N ARG A 218 -5.23 2.12 6.74
CA ARG A 218 -4.66 1.92 8.08
C ARG A 218 -3.97 3.19 8.55
N LYS A 219 -3.95 3.41 9.86
CA LYS A 219 -3.18 4.49 10.50
C LYS A 219 -1.67 4.17 10.38
N ILE A 220 -0.90 5.06 9.77
CA ILE A 220 0.56 4.94 9.73
C ILE A 220 1.10 5.42 11.09
N PRO A 221 2.00 4.67 11.74
CA PRO A 221 2.63 5.08 12.99
C PRO A 221 3.22 6.49 12.90
N GLY A 222 2.85 7.34 13.88
CA GLY A 222 3.22 8.76 13.93
C GLY A 222 2.17 9.74 13.37
N ASN A 223 1.16 9.25 12.65
CA ASN A 223 0.08 10.08 12.10
C ASN A 223 -1.19 10.08 12.97
N GLU A 224 -1.23 9.33 14.07
CA GLU A 224 -2.42 9.10 14.89
C GLU A 224 -3.06 10.42 15.35
N ASN A 225 -2.25 11.34 15.86
CA ASN A 225 -2.74 12.64 16.33
C ASN A 225 -3.31 13.52 15.21
N ALA A 226 -2.72 13.45 14.03
CA ALA A 226 -3.20 14.20 12.87
C ALA A 226 -4.54 13.65 12.36
N ILE A 227 -4.67 12.31 12.30
CA ILE A 227 -5.90 11.61 11.94
C ILE A 227 -7.00 11.93 12.94
N LEU A 228 -6.73 11.79 14.25
CA LEU A 228 -7.69 12.09 15.32
C LEU A 228 -8.20 13.53 15.27
N LYS A 229 -7.33 14.51 14.99
CA LYS A 229 -7.77 15.90 14.83
C LYS A 229 -8.75 16.10 13.70
N VAL A 230 -8.57 15.39 12.59
CA VAL A 230 -9.50 15.44 11.45
C VAL A 230 -10.81 14.75 11.83
N GLN A 231 -10.75 13.57 12.42
CA GLN A 231 -11.92 12.80 12.84
C GLN A 231 -12.77 13.57 13.86
N ASN A 232 -12.16 14.13 14.91
CA ASN A 232 -12.90 14.87 15.95
C ASN A 232 -13.71 16.03 15.40
N ARG A 233 -13.16 16.80 14.42
CA ARG A 233 -13.91 17.90 13.78
C ARG A 233 -15.18 17.43 13.08
N PHE A 234 -15.18 16.23 12.53
CA PHE A 234 -16.37 15.64 11.90
C PHE A 234 -17.35 15.11 12.95
N LEU A 235 -16.85 14.44 13.98
CA LEU A 235 -17.68 13.92 15.08
C LEU A 235 -18.41 15.05 15.82
N GLU A 236 -17.73 16.20 16.08
CA GLU A 236 -18.33 17.40 16.67
C GLU A 236 -19.50 17.95 15.85
N ARG A 237 -19.51 17.70 14.53
CA ARG A 237 -20.59 18.07 13.60
C ARG A 237 -21.66 16.99 13.43
N GLY A 238 -21.56 15.89 14.19
CA GLY A 238 -22.49 14.77 14.14
C GLY A 238 -22.39 13.93 12.86
N ILE A 239 -21.22 13.94 12.19
CA ILE A 239 -20.93 13.13 11.02
C ILE A 239 -20.39 11.78 11.48
N GLU A 240 -20.92 10.69 10.95
CA GLU A 240 -20.48 9.34 11.28
C GLU A 240 -19.11 9.04 10.66
N ILE A 241 -18.24 8.41 11.43
CA ILE A 241 -16.94 7.96 10.97
C ILE A 241 -16.87 6.44 11.11
N ILE A 242 -16.37 5.79 10.06
CA ILE A 242 -16.12 4.34 10.01
C ILE A 242 -14.65 4.14 9.62
N THR A 243 -13.96 3.30 10.39
CA THR A 243 -12.56 2.95 10.19
C THR A 243 -12.39 1.44 10.00
N ASP A 244 -11.17 0.99 9.77
CA ASP A 244 -10.81 -0.43 9.75
C ASP A 244 -10.91 -1.12 11.12
N ASP A 245 -10.95 -0.35 12.20
CA ASP A 245 -11.26 -0.85 13.55
C ASP A 245 -12.77 -1.21 13.71
N ASP A 246 -13.65 -0.58 12.93
CA ASP A 246 -15.10 -0.75 13.03
C ASP A 246 -15.64 -1.81 12.07
N LYS A 247 -15.13 -1.81 10.83
CA LYS A 247 -15.58 -2.69 9.75
C LYS A 247 -14.42 -3.03 8.81
N ASN A 248 -14.58 -4.09 8.02
CA ASN A 248 -13.60 -4.54 7.02
C ASN A 248 -13.54 -3.58 5.80
N VAL A 249 -13.35 -2.29 6.03
CA VAL A 249 -13.26 -1.29 4.95
C VAL A 249 -11.85 -1.09 4.40
N HIS A 250 -10.88 -1.77 4.99
CA HIS A 250 -9.48 -1.75 4.58
C HIS A 250 -8.81 -3.11 4.80
N VAL A 251 -7.83 -3.43 3.96
CA VAL A 251 -6.87 -4.52 4.15
C VAL A 251 -5.48 -4.01 3.82
N SER A 252 -4.47 -4.57 4.49
CA SER A 252 -3.08 -4.19 4.28
C SER A 252 -2.57 -4.65 2.91
N GLY A 253 -1.60 -3.91 2.36
CA GLY A 253 -0.82 -4.32 1.19
C GLY A 253 0.45 -5.10 1.54
N HIS A 254 0.75 -5.30 2.82
CA HIS A 254 1.99 -5.90 3.32
C HIS A 254 1.76 -7.30 3.90
N PRO A 255 2.79 -8.19 3.86
CA PRO A 255 2.66 -9.58 4.30
C PRO A 255 2.54 -9.68 5.81
N SER A 256 1.64 -10.53 6.30
CA SER A 256 1.57 -10.96 7.68
C SER A 256 2.50 -12.17 7.93
N ARG A 257 2.59 -12.65 9.17
CA ARG A 257 3.59 -13.66 9.60
C ARG A 257 3.59 -14.94 8.77
N ASP A 258 2.42 -15.48 8.44
CA ASP A 258 2.35 -16.73 7.67
C ASP A 258 2.87 -16.56 6.24
N GLU A 259 2.62 -15.40 5.63
CA GLU A 259 3.15 -15.08 4.29
C GLU A 259 4.67 -14.88 4.33
N LEU A 260 5.21 -14.29 5.39
CA LEU A 260 6.66 -14.21 5.60
C LEU A 260 7.28 -15.60 5.71
N ILE A 261 6.68 -16.51 6.48
CA ILE A 261 7.12 -17.92 6.60
C ILE A 261 7.10 -18.60 5.22
N GLU A 262 6.01 -18.43 4.46
CA GLU A 262 5.93 -18.96 3.11
C GLU A 262 7.05 -18.41 2.20
N MET A 263 7.32 -17.10 2.24
CA MET A 263 8.37 -16.48 1.44
C MET A 263 9.75 -17.04 1.81
N TYR A 264 10.06 -17.22 3.10
CA TYR A 264 11.30 -17.88 3.54
C TYR A 264 11.38 -19.31 3.01
N SER A 265 10.28 -20.05 2.99
CA SER A 265 10.25 -21.42 2.46
C SER A 265 10.51 -21.49 0.95
N TYR A 266 10.12 -20.45 0.20
CA TYR A 266 10.33 -20.37 -1.26
C TYR A 266 11.75 -19.88 -1.60
N ILE A 267 12.21 -18.82 -0.97
CA ILE A 267 13.48 -18.12 -1.31
C ILE A 267 14.69 -18.78 -0.66
N LYS A 268 14.57 -19.32 0.55
CA LYS A 268 15.64 -20.03 1.31
C LYS A 268 16.95 -19.25 1.35
N PRO A 269 16.98 -17.99 1.81
CA PRO A 269 18.18 -17.16 1.79
C PRO A 269 19.19 -17.65 2.83
N LYS A 270 20.50 -17.40 2.60
CA LYS A 270 21.55 -17.61 3.61
C LYS A 270 21.60 -16.49 4.65
N ILE A 271 21.15 -15.29 4.26
CA ILE A 271 21.10 -14.10 5.11
C ILE A 271 19.73 -13.46 4.99
N SER A 272 19.09 -13.17 6.13
CA SER A 272 17.88 -12.36 6.19
C SER A 272 18.21 -10.94 6.63
N ILE A 273 17.63 -9.95 5.95
CA ILE A 273 17.77 -8.52 6.25
C ILE A 273 16.35 -7.92 6.28
N PRO A 274 15.67 -7.99 7.44
CA PRO A 274 14.39 -7.30 7.64
C PRO A 274 14.53 -5.79 7.47
N VAL A 275 13.64 -5.17 6.69
CA VAL A 275 13.58 -3.73 6.44
C VAL A 275 12.14 -3.25 6.48
N HIS A 276 11.91 -1.95 6.32
CA HIS A 276 10.58 -1.36 6.20
C HIS A 276 9.67 -1.64 7.41
N GLY A 277 9.96 -0.97 8.52
CA GLY A 277 9.18 -1.06 9.75
C GLY A 277 9.85 -0.33 10.89
N THR A 278 9.18 -0.25 12.04
CA THR A 278 9.76 0.21 13.28
C THR A 278 10.79 -0.80 13.79
N ARG A 279 11.55 -0.43 14.80
CA ARG A 279 12.50 -1.36 15.44
C ARG A 279 11.83 -2.66 15.91
N GLU A 280 10.64 -2.54 16.48
CA GLU A 280 9.86 -3.68 16.96
C GLU A 280 9.46 -4.63 15.80
N HIS A 281 9.04 -4.09 14.66
CA HIS A 281 8.76 -4.88 13.46
C HIS A 281 10.00 -5.61 12.95
N ILE A 282 11.16 -4.93 12.90
CA ILE A 282 12.45 -5.51 12.48
C ILE A 282 12.86 -6.65 13.43
N GLU A 283 12.72 -6.45 14.75
CA GLU A 283 13.05 -7.48 15.74
C GLU A 283 12.13 -8.70 15.61
N ALA A 284 10.82 -8.49 15.53
CA ALA A 284 9.86 -9.60 15.35
C ALA A 284 10.09 -10.38 14.05
N HIS A 285 10.42 -9.68 12.95
CA HIS A 285 10.73 -10.32 11.68
C HIS A 285 12.06 -11.10 11.74
N ALA A 286 13.07 -10.54 12.42
CA ALA A 286 14.35 -11.23 12.61
C ALA A 286 14.19 -12.53 13.41
N ASP A 287 13.38 -12.50 14.47
CA ASP A 287 13.08 -13.70 15.27
C ASP A 287 12.30 -14.74 14.44
N LEU A 288 11.36 -14.29 13.61
CA LEU A 288 10.64 -15.15 12.67
C LEU A 288 11.60 -15.79 11.66
N ALA A 289 12.53 -15.02 11.07
CA ALA A 289 13.55 -15.54 10.14
C ALA A 289 14.43 -16.60 10.79
N SER A 290 14.84 -16.38 12.06
CA SER A 290 15.60 -17.36 12.85
C SER A 290 14.81 -18.64 13.07
N ASN A 291 13.52 -18.54 13.38
CA ASN A 291 12.62 -19.70 13.52
C ASN A 291 12.40 -20.44 12.18
N CYS A 292 12.51 -19.74 11.05
CA CYS A 292 12.52 -20.33 9.71
C CYS A 292 13.89 -20.93 9.34
N GLN A 293 14.83 -21.04 10.30
CA GLN A 293 16.16 -21.62 10.14
C GLN A 293 17.05 -20.88 9.12
N VAL A 294 16.87 -19.57 8.95
CA VAL A 294 17.81 -18.77 8.15
C VAL A 294 19.14 -18.72 8.86
N PRO A 295 20.27 -19.10 8.21
CA PRO A 295 21.57 -19.23 8.88
C PRO A 295 22.08 -17.94 9.54
N ASN A 296 21.82 -16.80 8.91
CA ASN A 296 22.24 -15.50 9.41
C ASN A 296 21.10 -14.48 9.33
N VAL A 297 20.90 -13.72 10.39
CA VAL A 297 19.88 -12.66 10.44
C VAL A 297 20.54 -11.36 10.88
N ILE A 298 20.36 -10.30 10.10
CA ILE A 298 20.90 -8.96 10.39
C ILE A 298 19.74 -8.04 10.70
N LYS A 299 19.83 -7.30 11.79
CA LYS A 299 18.88 -6.23 12.18
C LYS A 299 19.49 -4.87 11.79
N PRO A 300 19.25 -4.37 10.56
CA PRO A 300 19.92 -3.18 10.05
C PRO A 300 19.40 -1.91 10.73
N LYS A 301 20.28 -0.92 10.85
CA LYS A 301 19.91 0.45 11.21
C LYS A 301 20.10 1.36 10.01
N ASN A 302 19.34 2.44 9.94
CA ASN A 302 19.47 3.43 8.88
C ASN A 302 20.91 3.97 8.83
N GLY A 303 21.48 4.04 7.63
CA GLY A 303 22.84 4.49 7.37
C GLY A 303 23.92 3.43 7.54
N GLU A 304 23.63 2.22 8.03
CA GLU A 304 24.63 1.15 8.11
C GLU A 304 24.95 0.56 6.74
N ILE A 305 26.25 0.35 6.47
CA ILE A 305 26.74 -0.43 5.34
C ILE A 305 26.95 -1.85 5.81
N ILE A 306 26.25 -2.80 5.18
CA ILE A 306 26.29 -4.21 5.54
C ILE A 306 27.12 -4.97 4.51
N LYS A 307 28.19 -5.63 4.95
CA LYS A 307 28.94 -6.56 4.13
C LYS A 307 28.21 -7.90 4.06
N LEU A 308 27.80 -8.28 2.86
CA LEU A 308 27.17 -9.57 2.61
C LEU A 308 28.23 -10.64 2.42
N ASN A 309 28.51 -11.38 3.49
CA ASN A 309 29.37 -12.56 3.47
C ASN A 309 28.56 -13.73 4.04
N ALA A 310 28.47 -14.84 3.30
CA ALA A 310 27.65 -15.98 3.69
C ALA A 310 27.99 -16.54 5.09
N ASN A 311 29.24 -16.42 5.52
CA ASN A 311 29.70 -16.97 6.79
C ASN A 311 29.61 -15.95 7.95
N THR A 312 29.92 -14.70 7.68
CA THR A 312 30.00 -13.64 8.70
C THR A 312 29.48 -12.31 8.18
N PRO A 313 28.18 -12.20 7.87
CA PRO A 313 27.63 -10.93 7.47
C PRO A 313 27.63 -9.95 8.64
N ASN A 314 28.06 -8.72 8.44
CA ASN A 314 28.13 -7.72 9.50
C ASN A 314 28.05 -6.29 8.95
N ALA A 315 27.63 -5.36 9.81
CA ALA A 315 27.79 -3.93 9.54
C ALA A 315 29.27 -3.55 9.62
N ILE A 316 29.80 -2.93 8.57
CA ILE A 316 31.21 -2.57 8.48
C ILE A 316 31.48 -1.08 8.66
N SER A 317 30.50 -0.26 8.40
CA SER A 317 30.58 1.20 8.57
C SER A 317 29.19 1.81 8.63
N LYS A 318 29.13 3.11 8.91
CA LYS A 318 27.91 3.90 8.89
C LYS A 318 28.13 5.14 8.04
N ILE A 319 27.12 5.49 7.24
CA ILE A 319 27.06 6.74 6.48
C ILE A 319 26.22 7.71 7.28
N ASP A 320 26.68 8.94 7.45
CA ASP A 320 25.84 10.01 7.99
C ASP A 320 24.74 10.34 6.97
N PHE A 321 23.52 10.38 7.45
CA PHE A 321 22.36 10.74 6.65
C PHE A 321 21.52 11.77 7.39
N THR A 322 20.88 12.64 6.62
CA THR A 322 19.86 13.57 7.12
C THR A 322 18.49 13.12 6.61
N THR A 323 17.51 13.05 7.51
CA THR A 323 16.13 12.81 7.12
C THR A 323 15.51 14.14 6.69
N HIS A 324 15.17 14.25 5.40
CA HIS A 324 14.38 15.36 4.91
C HIS A 324 12.90 14.99 4.98
N VAL A 325 12.12 15.78 5.72
CA VAL A 325 10.66 15.68 5.74
C VAL A 325 10.13 16.68 4.72
N PHE A 326 9.47 16.21 3.68
CA PHE A 326 8.88 17.00 2.62
C PHE A 326 7.40 17.29 2.86
#